data_36d3c34999435ec37e69f8c107835f2a
#
_entry.id   36d3c34999435ec37e69f8c107835f2a
#
_cell.length_a   1.000
_cell.length_b   1.000
_cell.length_c   1.000
_cell.angle_alpha   90.00
_cell.angle_beta   90.00
_cell.angle_gamma   90.00
#
_symmetry.space_group_name_H-M   'P 1'
#
loop_
_entity.id
_entity.type
_entity.pdbx_description
1 polymer ?
#
loop_
_entity_poly.entity_id
_entity_poly.type
_entity_poly.pdbx_seq_one_letter_code
_entity_poly.pdbx_strand_id
1 'polypeptide(L)'
;MITESDLSSYEPVVRTPVHGTYHDYDVFSMSPPSSGGTHIVQILNILEGYPLRESGHNTADTIHWMAEAMKLAYADRSQYLGDTDYVDVPLAGLTSKSYAEALRKDITLERARPASEIGPGEPTAYESPETTHFSVVDKWGNAVSNTYTINFSYGSGITVEGAGFLLNNEMDDFSAKPGVPNAYGLIGGEANKVEPGKRMLSSMSPTIVKKQGKNFLVTGSPGGSRIITTTLQVLLNVIDHDMNIQTAVSAPRVHHQWLPDELRIEQGISGDTVKLLESLGHTVVTNSAMGAIQSIMVGEDGTLYGGADPRRSTSSAQGY
;
A
#
# COMPACT_ATOMS: atom_id res chain seq x y z
N MET A 1 16.33 25.11 -7.50
CA MET A 1 15.32 26.21 -7.49
C MET A 1 14.39 25.93 -8.66
N ILE A 2 13.08 26.01 -8.49
CA ILE A 2 12.09 25.81 -9.56
C ILE A 2 12.11 27.05 -10.45
N THR A 3 12.15 26.85 -11.76
CA THR A 3 12.15 27.92 -12.78
C THR A 3 10.82 27.95 -13.55
N GLU A 4 10.56 29.02 -14.30
CA GLU A 4 9.41 29.09 -15.22
C GLU A 4 9.45 27.98 -16.27
N SER A 5 10.64 27.57 -16.71
CA SER A 5 10.83 26.45 -17.64
C SER A 5 10.40 25.14 -17.04
N ASP A 6 10.71 24.89 -15.76
CA ASP A 6 10.29 23.65 -15.07
C ASP A 6 8.76 23.56 -14.97
N LEU A 7 8.10 24.67 -14.68
CA LEU A 7 6.64 24.74 -14.60
C LEU A 7 5.98 24.60 -16.00
N SER A 8 6.54 25.25 -17.01
CA SER A 8 5.98 25.23 -18.37
C SER A 8 6.20 23.91 -19.11
N SER A 9 7.24 23.17 -18.76
CA SER A 9 7.58 21.88 -19.37
C SER A 9 7.00 20.67 -18.65
N TYR A 10 6.38 20.88 -17.46
CA TYR A 10 5.81 19.77 -16.71
C TYR A 10 4.55 19.22 -17.39
N GLU A 11 4.55 17.93 -17.67
CA GLU A 11 3.39 17.22 -18.22
C GLU A 11 3.01 16.03 -17.33
N PRO A 12 1.68 15.78 -17.13
CA PRO A 12 1.22 14.57 -16.47
C PRO A 12 1.45 13.35 -17.37
N VAL A 13 1.82 12.22 -16.76
CA VAL A 13 2.06 10.97 -17.50
C VAL A 13 0.88 10.02 -17.30
N VAL A 14 0.32 9.52 -18.43
CA VAL A 14 -0.67 8.45 -18.42
C VAL A 14 0.06 7.11 -18.42
N ARG A 15 -0.21 6.26 -17.45
CA ARG A 15 0.42 4.93 -17.29
C ARG A 15 -0.63 3.84 -17.26
N THR A 16 -0.29 2.67 -17.78
CA THR A 16 -1.13 1.46 -17.62
C THR A 16 -1.08 1.04 -16.15
N PRO A 17 -2.24 0.81 -15.50
CA PRO A 17 -2.27 0.31 -14.13
C PRO A 17 -1.56 -1.04 -13.97
N VAL A 18 -0.98 -1.29 -12.80
CA VAL A 18 -0.62 -2.67 -12.43
C VAL A 18 -1.90 -3.48 -12.32
N HIS A 19 -1.90 -4.66 -12.92
CA HIS A 19 -2.99 -5.62 -12.89
C HIS A 19 -2.51 -6.95 -12.31
N GLY A 20 -3.30 -7.51 -11.42
CA GLY A 20 -3.14 -8.87 -10.89
C GLY A 20 -4.50 -9.50 -10.61
N THR A 21 -4.49 -10.79 -10.33
CA THR A 21 -5.69 -11.53 -9.91
C THR A 21 -5.52 -12.00 -8.47
N TYR A 22 -6.63 -12.04 -7.73
CA TYR A 22 -6.70 -12.62 -6.39
C TYR A 22 -8.03 -13.38 -6.26
N HIS A 23 -7.97 -14.71 -6.15
CA HIS A 23 -9.11 -15.58 -6.34
C HIS A 23 -9.84 -15.28 -7.66
N ASP A 24 -11.15 -14.99 -7.63
CA ASP A 24 -11.97 -14.64 -8.80
C ASP A 24 -12.09 -13.12 -9.04
N TYR A 25 -11.17 -12.33 -8.47
CA TYR A 25 -11.15 -10.88 -8.59
C TYR A 25 -9.96 -10.39 -9.42
N ASP A 26 -10.21 -9.36 -10.26
CA ASP A 26 -9.19 -8.58 -10.93
C ASP A 26 -8.86 -7.34 -10.08
N VAL A 27 -7.59 -7.13 -9.77
CA VAL A 27 -7.09 -6.01 -8.97
C VAL A 27 -6.29 -5.07 -9.85
N PHE A 28 -6.73 -3.83 -9.98
CA PHE A 28 -6.05 -2.76 -10.70
C PHE A 28 -5.59 -1.70 -9.71
N SER A 29 -4.32 -1.34 -9.74
CA SER A 29 -3.78 -0.32 -8.85
C SER A 29 -2.66 0.48 -9.51
N MET A 30 -2.14 1.49 -8.83
CA MET A 30 -1.19 2.45 -9.36
C MET A 30 0.14 1.78 -9.74
N SER A 31 0.58 2.06 -10.97
CA SER A 31 1.90 1.64 -11.48
C SER A 31 3.02 2.57 -11.02
N PRO A 32 4.30 2.17 -11.17
CA PRO A 32 5.43 3.07 -10.91
C PRO A 32 5.31 4.41 -11.67
N PRO A 33 5.79 5.52 -11.08
CA PRO A 33 6.63 5.58 -9.89
C PRO A 33 5.90 5.42 -8.54
N SER A 34 4.83 4.65 -8.47
CA SER A 34 4.32 4.15 -7.18
C SER A 34 4.55 2.65 -7.03
N SER A 35 4.95 2.25 -5.84
CA SER A 35 5.09 0.84 -5.45
C SER A 35 3.73 0.21 -5.12
N GLY A 36 2.71 1.03 -4.92
CA GLY A 36 1.45 0.61 -4.34
C GLY A 36 0.80 -0.58 -5.03
N GLY A 37 0.54 -0.45 -6.34
CA GLY A 37 -0.07 -1.54 -7.10
C GLY A 37 0.79 -2.79 -7.19
N THR A 38 2.09 -2.62 -7.38
CA THR A 38 3.04 -3.74 -7.46
C THR A 38 3.02 -4.57 -6.18
N HIS A 39 3.12 -3.92 -5.01
CA HIS A 39 3.18 -4.66 -3.74
C HIS A 39 1.83 -5.16 -3.25
N ILE A 40 0.72 -4.48 -3.55
CA ILE A 40 -0.61 -5.06 -3.31
C ILE A 40 -0.73 -6.39 -4.06
N VAL A 41 -0.43 -6.41 -5.37
CA VAL A 41 -0.51 -7.64 -6.16
C VAL A 41 0.50 -8.69 -5.69
N GLN A 42 1.73 -8.31 -5.38
CA GLN A 42 2.75 -9.22 -4.87
C GLN A 42 2.33 -9.87 -3.55
N ILE A 43 1.89 -9.08 -2.57
CA ILE A 43 1.46 -9.59 -1.26
C ILE A 43 0.20 -10.45 -1.40
N LEU A 44 -0.78 -10.04 -2.20
CA LEU A 44 -1.96 -10.86 -2.49
C LEU A 44 -1.56 -12.20 -3.11
N ASN A 45 -0.64 -12.22 -4.08
CA ASN A 45 -0.14 -13.45 -4.69
C ASN A 45 0.55 -14.37 -3.67
N ILE A 46 1.29 -13.82 -2.70
CA ILE A 46 1.89 -14.61 -1.61
C ILE A 46 0.77 -15.17 -0.72
N LEU A 47 -0.17 -14.33 -0.31
CA LEU A 47 -1.23 -14.69 0.63
C LEU A 47 -2.26 -15.66 0.06
N GLU A 48 -2.48 -15.68 -1.25
CA GLU A 48 -3.41 -16.60 -1.92
C GLU A 48 -3.09 -18.09 -1.68
N GLY A 49 -1.88 -18.40 -1.24
CA GLY A 49 -1.47 -19.75 -0.87
C GLY A 49 -1.82 -20.17 0.56
N TYR A 50 -2.44 -19.29 1.36
CA TYR A 50 -2.80 -19.53 2.74
C TYR A 50 -4.32 -19.51 2.94
N PRO A 51 -4.87 -20.32 3.87
CA PRO A 51 -6.29 -20.40 4.14
C PRO A 51 -6.75 -19.25 5.06
N LEU A 52 -6.70 -18.00 4.58
CA LEU A 52 -7.00 -16.81 5.40
C LEU A 52 -8.43 -16.80 5.92
N ARG A 53 -9.39 -17.27 5.09
CA ARG A 53 -10.81 -17.37 5.47
C ARG A 53 -10.99 -18.31 6.67
N GLU A 54 -10.40 -19.49 6.60
CA GLU A 54 -10.49 -20.53 7.62
C GLU A 54 -9.72 -20.13 8.90
N SER A 55 -8.59 -19.49 8.75
CA SER A 55 -7.78 -18.99 9.86
C SER A 55 -8.52 -17.89 10.63
N GLY A 56 -9.30 -17.07 9.94
CA GLY A 56 -10.10 -16.00 10.53
C GLY A 56 -9.37 -14.65 10.62
N HIS A 57 -10.18 -13.60 10.70
CA HIS A 57 -9.70 -12.22 10.73
C HIS A 57 -8.90 -11.91 12.00
N ASN A 58 -7.74 -11.31 11.81
CA ASN A 58 -6.84 -10.87 12.88
C ASN A 58 -6.46 -11.94 13.92
N THR A 59 -6.47 -13.22 13.52
CA THR A 59 -5.84 -14.29 14.29
C THR A 59 -4.31 -14.17 14.23
N ALA A 60 -3.61 -14.86 15.11
CA ALA A 60 -2.14 -14.84 15.11
C ALA A 60 -1.57 -15.38 13.80
N ASP A 61 -2.13 -16.45 13.25
CA ASP A 61 -1.70 -17.06 11.99
C ASP A 61 -1.92 -16.10 10.81
N THR A 62 -3.11 -15.51 10.69
CA THR A 62 -3.42 -14.55 9.62
C THR A 62 -2.49 -13.32 9.68
N ILE A 63 -2.26 -12.77 10.87
CA ILE A 63 -1.36 -11.63 11.06
C ILE A 63 0.09 -12.03 10.76
N HIS A 64 0.51 -13.22 11.18
CA HIS A 64 1.85 -13.72 10.91
C HIS A 64 2.11 -13.86 9.40
N TRP A 65 1.23 -14.50 8.64
CA TRP A 65 1.37 -14.61 7.19
C TRP A 65 1.38 -13.25 6.51
N MET A 66 0.50 -12.33 6.92
CA MET A 66 0.52 -10.96 6.40
C MET A 66 1.84 -10.26 6.70
N ALA A 67 2.37 -10.36 7.93
CA ALA A 67 3.62 -9.73 8.32
C ALA A 67 4.81 -10.26 7.53
N GLU A 68 4.91 -11.59 7.36
CA GLU A 68 5.97 -12.22 6.57
C GLU A 68 5.88 -11.81 5.09
N ALA A 69 4.69 -11.83 4.49
CA ALA A 69 4.49 -11.40 3.11
C ALA A 69 4.82 -9.90 2.92
N MET A 70 4.46 -9.06 3.89
CA MET A 70 4.83 -7.63 3.90
C MET A 70 6.34 -7.46 3.98
N LYS A 71 7.06 -8.18 4.85
CA LYS A 71 8.53 -8.10 4.97
C LYS A 71 9.21 -8.38 3.63
N LEU A 72 8.82 -9.45 2.95
CA LEU A 72 9.36 -9.83 1.65
C LEU A 72 9.10 -8.77 0.59
N ALA A 73 7.87 -8.27 0.49
CA ALA A 73 7.52 -7.23 -0.47
C ALA A 73 8.27 -5.91 -0.20
N TYR A 74 8.41 -5.50 1.06
CA TYR A 74 9.15 -4.28 1.39
C TYR A 74 10.66 -4.42 1.26
N ALA A 75 11.22 -5.63 1.39
CA ALA A 75 12.61 -5.90 1.04
C ALA A 75 12.83 -5.73 -0.47
N ASP A 76 11.98 -6.30 -1.31
CA ASP A 76 11.99 -6.08 -2.76
C ASP A 76 11.82 -4.60 -3.10
N ARG A 77 10.90 -3.91 -2.41
CA ARG A 77 10.68 -2.48 -2.54
C ARG A 77 11.96 -1.68 -2.37
N SER A 78 12.74 -1.99 -1.37
CA SER A 78 13.96 -1.23 -1.02
C SER A 78 15.03 -1.27 -2.10
N GLN A 79 15.08 -2.34 -2.86
CA GLN A 79 16.09 -2.60 -3.88
C GLN A 79 15.62 -2.16 -5.27
N TYR A 80 14.36 -2.35 -5.55
CA TYR A 80 13.89 -2.55 -6.90
C TYR A 80 12.93 -1.50 -7.49
N LEU A 81 12.21 -0.61 -6.81
CA LEU A 81 11.26 0.31 -7.44
C LEU A 81 11.73 1.79 -7.62
N GLY A 82 11.38 2.46 -8.72
CA GLY A 82 11.69 3.84 -9.08
C GLY A 82 10.86 4.35 -10.25
N ASP A 83 11.23 5.47 -10.76
CA ASP A 83 10.62 6.02 -11.96
C ASP A 83 10.99 5.18 -13.17
N THR A 84 9.99 4.51 -13.77
CA THR A 84 10.18 3.66 -14.95
C THR A 84 10.65 4.41 -16.20
N ASP A 85 10.65 5.73 -16.17
CA ASP A 85 11.24 6.54 -17.23
C ASP A 85 12.78 6.62 -17.09
N TYR A 86 13.32 6.20 -15.93
CA TYR A 86 14.76 6.26 -15.59
C TYR A 86 15.37 4.90 -15.25
N VAL A 87 14.56 3.93 -14.85
CA VAL A 87 15.02 2.61 -14.39
C VAL A 87 14.14 1.48 -14.91
N ASP A 88 14.74 0.33 -15.18
CA ASP A 88 14.01 -0.85 -15.65
C ASP A 88 13.38 -1.60 -14.47
N VAL A 89 12.05 -1.66 -14.46
CA VAL A 89 11.22 -2.24 -13.39
C VAL A 89 10.70 -3.60 -13.83
N PRO A 90 11.05 -4.75 -13.21
CA PRO A 90 10.52 -6.06 -13.60
C PRO A 90 9.13 -6.28 -12.99
N LEU A 91 8.20 -5.41 -13.31
CA LEU A 91 6.81 -5.53 -12.86
C LEU A 91 6.25 -6.93 -13.09
N ALA A 92 6.54 -7.52 -14.25
CA ALA A 92 6.11 -8.86 -14.59
C ALA A 92 6.64 -9.93 -13.62
N GLY A 93 7.87 -9.78 -13.14
CA GLY A 93 8.46 -10.67 -12.13
C GLY A 93 7.82 -10.47 -10.77
N LEU A 94 7.81 -9.24 -10.26
CA LEU A 94 7.28 -8.87 -8.95
C LEU A 94 5.81 -9.27 -8.78
N THR A 95 5.01 -9.17 -9.83
CA THR A 95 3.57 -9.46 -9.79
C THR A 95 3.23 -10.89 -10.25
N SER A 96 4.23 -11.73 -10.52
CA SER A 96 3.99 -13.11 -10.98
C SER A 96 3.61 -14.06 -9.84
N LYS A 97 2.70 -14.98 -10.12
CA LYS A 97 2.34 -16.06 -9.18
C LYS A 97 3.52 -16.98 -8.87
N SER A 98 4.37 -17.25 -9.86
CA SER A 98 5.56 -18.11 -9.70
C SER A 98 6.60 -17.51 -8.76
N TYR A 99 6.80 -16.20 -8.81
CA TYR A 99 7.68 -15.52 -7.86
C TYR A 99 7.09 -15.54 -6.43
N ALA A 100 5.80 -15.28 -6.30
CA ALA A 100 5.11 -15.39 -5.02
C ALA A 100 5.17 -16.80 -4.42
N GLU A 101 5.10 -17.86 -5.25
CA GLU A 101 5.34 -19.24 -4.82
C GLU A 101 6.77 -19.47 -4.32
N ALA A 102 7.76 -18.88 -4.95
CA ALA A 102 9.15 -18.96 -4.49
C ALA A 102 9.33 -18.28 -3.14
N LEU A 103 8.81 -17.07 -2.97
CA LEU A 103 8.86 -16.31 -1.71
C LEU A 103 8.11 -17.02 -0.57
N ARG A 104 6.99 -17.67 -0.88
CA ARG A 104 6.16 -18.39 0.10
C ARG A 104 6.89 -19.55 0.77
N LYS A 105 7.85 -20.17 0.10
CA LYS A 105 8.64 -21.29 0.65
C LYS A 105 9.45 -20.93 1.89
N ASP A 106 9.72 -19.66 2.06
CA ASP A 106 10.49 -19.13 3.18
C ASP A 106 9.62 -18.75 4.38
N ILE A 107 8.30 -18.79 4.24
CA ILE A 107 7.34 -18.45 5.31
C ILE A 107 6.88 -19.74 6.01
N THR A 108 7.13 -19.83 7.32
CA THR A 108 6.69 -20.95 8.15
C THR A 108 5.75 -20.46 9.25
N LEU A 109 4.96 -21.36 9.86
CA LEU A 109 4.10 -21.03 11.00
C LEU A 109 4.85 -21.03 12.34
N GLU A 110 6.05 -21.61 12.39
CA GLU A 110 6.75 -21.87 13.63
C GLU A 110 7.52 -20.66 14.17
N ARG A 111 7.91 -19.74 13.28
CA ARG A 111 8.62 -18.52 13.68
C ARG A 111 8.53 -17.40 12.66
N ALA A 112 8.56 -16.18 13.15
CA ALA A 112 8.83 -15.00 12.34
C ALA A 112 10.30 -14.98 11.90
N ARG A 113 10.57 -14.68 10.60
CA ARG A 113 11.93 -14.46 10.14
C ARG A 113 12.41 -13.07 10.56
N PRO A 114 13.55 -12.94 11.25
CA PRO A 114 14.15 -11.63 11.51
C PRO A 114 14.42 -10.88 10.20
N ALA A 115 14.22 -9.57 10.17
CA ALA A 115 14.49 -8.76 8.99
C ALA A 115 15.96 -8.86 8.50
N SER A 116 16.89 -9.17 9.41
CA SER A 116 18.30 -9.43 9.09
C SER A 116 18.55 -10.72 8.28
N GLU A 117 17.59 -11.65 8.26
CA GLU A 117 17.60 -12.87 7.45
C GLU A 117 16.85 -12.71 6.12
N ILE A 118 16.22 -11.54 5.92
CA ILE A 118 15.41 -11.22 4.74
C ILE A 118 16.15 -10.15 3.93
N GLY A 119 16.39 -10.43 2.67
CA GLY A 119 16.86 -9.47 1.68
C GLY A 119 15.91 -9.38 0.51
N PRO A 120 16.14 -8.45 -0.40
CA PRO A 120 15.43 -8.44 -1.68
C PRO A 120 15.60 -9.78 -2.38
N GLY A 121 14.53 -10.30 -2.95
CA GLY A 121 14.58 -11.49 -3.78
C GLY A 121 15.24 -11.22 -5.14
N GLU A 122 14.99 -12.03 -6.14
CA GLU A 122 15.46 -11.80 -7.50
C GLU A 122 14.29 -11.55 -8.49
N PRO A 123 13.50 -10.52 -8.32
CA PRO A 123 12.87 -9.80 -9.42
C PRO A 123 13.77 -8.63 -9.72
N THR A 124 13.85 -7.94 -10.66
CA THR A 124 14.58 -6.68 -10.74
C THR A 124 13.63 -5.49 -10.77
N ALA A 125 13.62 -4.70 -9.77
CA ALA A 125 13.51 -3.29 -9.26
C ALA A 125 12.17 -2.51 -9.14
N TYR A 126 11.71 -1.75 -8.16
CA TYR A 126 11.79 -0.45 -7.37
C TYR A 126 10.45 0.22 -6.91
N GLU A 127 10.27 1.18 -6.05
CA GLU A 127 9.85 1.83 -4.87
C GLU A 127 8.87 3.03 -4.84
N SER A 128 8.27 3.82 -3.96
CA SER A 128 7.94 4.46 -2.71
C SER A 128 6.79 5.57 -2.60
N PRO A 129 6.57 6.42 -1.51
CA PRO A 129 5.26 6.74 -0.89
C PRO A 129 4.73 8.19 -0.84
N GLU A 130 3.55 8.47 -0.32
CA GLU A 130 2.67 9.23 0.59
C GLU A 130 1.53 10.04 -0.04
N THR A 131 0.36 10.31 0.78
CA THR A 131 -0.85 10.61 0.04
C THR A 131 -2.13 11.03 0.79
N THR A 132 -3.15 11.55 0.08
CA THR A 132 -4.58 11.65 0.41
C THR A 132 -5.43 10.84 -0.59
N HIS A 133 -6.63 10.37 -0.18
CA HIS A 133 -7.45 9.51 -1.03
C HIS A 133 -8.94 9.86 -1.02
N PHE A 134 -9.61 9.74 -2.19
CA PHE A 134 -11.07 9.67 -2.32
C PHE A 134 -11.49 8.68 -3.42
N SER A 135 -12.67 8.06 -3.23
CA SER A 135 -13.30 7.15 -4.19
C SER A 135 -14.62 7.72 -4.68
N VAL A 136 -14.91 7.59 -5.97
CA VAL A 136 -16.19 8.02 -6.58
C VAL A 136 -16.71 6.90 -7.48
N VAL A 137 -18.01 6.64 -7.43
CA VAL A 137 -18.72 5.80 -8.41
C VAL A 137 -19.99 6.55 -8.82
N ASP A 138 -20.21 6.69 -10.13
CA ASP A 138 -21.40 7.35 -10.67
C ASP A 138 -22.54 6.36 -10.96
N LYS A 139 -23.70 6.88 -11.32
CA LYS A 139 -24.90 6.08 -11.63
C LYS A 139 -24.78 5.22 -12.90
N TRP A 140 -23.76 5.42 -13.70
CA TRP A 140 -23.46 4.61 -14.90
C TRP A 140 -22.41 3.52 -14.62
N GLY A 141 -21.87 3.48 -13.39
CA GLY A 141 -20.83 2.54 -12.98
C GLY A 141 -19.41 2.99 -13.35
N ASN A 142 -19.20 4.25 -13.77
CA ASN A 142 -17.84 4.77 -13.88
C ASN A 142 -17.25 4.93 -12.49
N ALA A 143 -15.98 4.51 -12.32
CA ALA A 143 -15.30 4.53 -11.03
C ALA A 143 -14.00 5.31 -11.09
N VAL A 144 -13.75 6.11 -10.05
CA VAL A 144 -12.49 6.82 -9.83
C VAL A 144 -11.96 6.47 -8.45
N SER A 145 -10.74 6.02 -8.39
CA SER A 145 -9.94 5.88 -7.18
C SER A 145 -8.79 6.87 -7.27
N ASN A 146 -8.81 7.91 -6.46
CA ASN A 146 -7.83 8.99 -6.57
C ASN A 146 -7.05 9.18 -5.28
N THR A 147 -5.76 9.22 -5.44
CA THR A 147 -4.83 9.49 -4.34
C THR A 147 -3.90 10.64 -4.76
N TYR A 148 -3.75 11.68 -3.91
CA TYR A 148 -2.85 12.81 -4.16
C TYR A 148 -2.18 13.27 -2.86
N THR A 149 -1.05 13.95 -2.95
CA THR A 149 -0.22 14.24 -1.77
C THR A 149 0.64 15.49 -1.96
N ILE A 150 1.09 16.04 -0.85
CA ILE A 150 2.21 16.99 -0.72
C ILE A 150 3.25 16.41 0.26
N ASN A 151 3.25 15.10 0.46
CA ASN A 151 4.00 14.29 1.42
C ASN A 151 3.53 14.56 2.86
N PHE A 152 4.09 15.43 3.67
CA PHE A 152 3.59 15.70 5.02
C PHE A 152 2.28 16.51 5.00
N SER A 153 1.56 16.53 6.14
CA SER A 153 0.24 17.20 6.29
C SER A 153 0.24 18.65 5.85
N TYR A 154 1.38 19.34 5.92
CA TYR A 154 1.60 20.70 5.47
C TYR A 154 2.76 20.79 4.47
N GLY A 155 3.14 19.69 3.84
CA GLY A 155 4.28 19.61 2.94
C GLY A 155 5.56 20.11 3.58
N SER A 156 6.25 21.03 2.92
CA SER A 156 7.45 21.70 3.48
C SER A 156 7.14 22.78 4.53
N GLY A 157 5.87 23.09 4.79
CA GLY A 157 5.45 24.23 5.62
C GLY A 157 5.63 25.58 4.94
N ILE A 158 6.08 25.63 3.70
CA ILE A 158 6.32 26.87 2.94
C ILE A 158 5.07 27.21 2.13
N THR A 159 4.48 28.37 2.37
CA THR A 159 3.40 28.93 1.57
C THR A 159 3.96 29.76 0.42
N VAL A 160 3.44 29.57 -0.78
CA VAL A 160 3.80 30.42 -1.93
C VAL A 160 3.10 31.76 -1.81
N GLU A 161 3.90 32.80 -1.60
CA GLU A 161 3.40 34.17 -1.46
C GLU A 161 2.68 34.64 -2.73
N GLY A 162 1.50 35.24 -2.56
CA GLY A 162 0.67 35.73 -3.66
C GLY A 162 -0.21 34.63 -4.31
N ALA A 163 0.11 33.35 -4.16
CA ALA A 163 -0.67 32.24 -4.70
C ALA A 163 -1.47 31.47 -3.62
N GLY A 164 -1.02 31.47 -2.37
CA GLY A 164 -1.77 30.95 -1.21
C GLY A 164 -1.82 29.44 -1.07
N PHE A 165 -0.93 28.68 -1.73
CA PHE A 165 -0.83 27.23 -1.56
C PHE A 165 0.49 26.82 -0.90
N LEU A 166 0.52 25.61 -0.32
CA LEU A 166 1.69 25.03 0.32
C LEU A 166 2.55 24.27 -0.71
N LEU A 167 3.88 24.40 -0.59
CA LEU A 167 4.81 23.54 -1.32
C LEU A 167 4.90 22.15 -0.66
N ASN A 168 5.03 21.12 -1.50
CA ASN A 168 5.29 19.77 -1.03
C ASN A 168 6.71 19.63 -0.45
N ASN A 169 6.96 18.50 0.24
CA ASN A 169 8.30 18.06 0.65
C ASN A 169 8.62 16.65 0.09
N GLU A 170 8.16 16.35 -1.12
CA GLU A 170 8.28 15.06 -1.80
C GLU A 170 9.73 14.66 -2.10
N MET A 171 10.69 15.59 -2.00
CA MET A 171 12.11 15.26 -2.15
C MET A 171 12.61 14.28 -1.08
N ASP A 172 11.92 14.15 0.06
CA ASP A 172 12.22 13.17 1.11
C ASP A 172 11.91 11.73 0.65
N ASP A 173 11.07 11.58 -0.36
CA ASP A 173 10.68 10.28 -0.89
C ASP A 173 11.75 9.65 -1.81
N PHE A 174 12.72 10.44 -2.25
CA PHE A 174 13.92 9.90 -2.88
C PHE A 174 14.86 9.24 -1.86
N SER A 175 15.67 8.31 -2.35
CA SER A 175 16.85 7.82 -1.62
C SER A 175 17.94 8.90 -1.66
N ALA A 176 17.84 9.89 -0.76
CA ALA A 176 18.84 10.95 -0.65
C ALA A 176 20.24 10.39 -0.34
N LYS A 177 20.28 9.23 0.35
CA LYS A 177 21.47 8.40 0.57
C LYS A 177 21.04 6.94 0.58
N PRO A 178 21.41 6.14 -0.44
CA PRO A 178 21.07 4.72 -0.51
C PRO A 178 21.44 3.96 0.75
N GLY A 179 20.53 3.10 1.21
CA GLY A 179 20.69 2.32 2.45
C GLY A 179 20.40 3.08 3.75
N VAL A 180 20.05 4.37 3.69
CA VAL A 180 19.68 5.17 4.86
C VAL A 180 18.17 5.41 4.86
N PRO A 181 17.48 5.23 6.02
CA PRO A 181 16.05 5.45 6.11
C PRO A 181 15.67 6.92 5.84
N ASN A 182 14.53 7.12 5.13
CA ASN A 182 13.89 8.43 5.02
C ASN A 182 13.07 8.74 6.30
N ALA A 183 12.30 9.85 6.32
CA ALA A 183 11.48 10.26 7.47
C ALA A 183 10.42 9.23 7.91
N TYR A 184 10.04 8.30 7.04
CA TYR A 184 9.10 7.19 7.33
C TYR A 184 9.80 5.88 7.73
N GLY A 185 11.12 5.89 7.81
CA GLY A 185 11.93 4.72 8.10
C GLY A 185 12.10 3.77 6.91
N LEU A 186 11.69 4.18 5.72
CA LEU A 186 11.87 3.39 4.50
C LEU A 186 13.30 3.48 4.02
N ILE A 187 13.88 2.33 3.72
CA ILE A 187 15.18 2.23 3.06
C ILE A 187 14.96 2.15 1.56
N GLY A 188 15.74 2.91 0.79
CA GLY A 188 15.74 2.87 -0.66
C GLY A 188 17.15 2.70 -1.23
N GLY A 189 17.22 2.13 -2.43
CA GLY A 189 18.45 1.86 -3.17
C GLY A 189 18.84 2.96 -4.18
N GLU A 190 19.85 2.68 -4.98
CA GLU A 190 20.38 3.57 -6.05
C GLU A 190 19.32 3.96 -7.08
N ALA A 191 18.37 3.13 -7.28
CA ALA A 191 17.39 3.34 -8.32
C ALA A 191 16.38 4.44 -8.02
N ASN A 192 16.13 4.75 -6.75
CA ASN A 192 15.35 5.91 -6.34
C ASN A 192 16.23 7.11 -5.93
N LYS A 193 17.49 7.15 -6.30
CA LYS A 193 18.34 8.32 -6.07
C LYS A 193 17.80 9.56 -6.78
N VAL A 194 18.12 10.73 -6.25
CA VAL A 194 17.76 12.02 -6.85
C VAL A 194 18.46 12.19 -8.19
N GLU A 195 17.68 12.45 -9.24
CA GLU A 195 18.18 12.77 -10.58
C GLU A 195 17.33 13.89 -11.22
N PRO A 196 17.89 14.76 -12.09
CA PRO A 196 17.11 15.80 -12.75
C PRO A 196 15.95 15.22 -13.59
N GLY A 197 14.74 15.76 -13.43
CA GLY A 197 13.56 15.35 -14.16
C GLY A 197 12.90 14.06 -13.68
N LYS A 198 13.56 13.28 -12.80
CA LYS A 198 13.06 12.03 -12.24
C LYS A 198 11.95 12.30 -11.23
N ARG A 199 10.91 11.47 -11.28
CA ARG A 199 9.85 11.45 -10.26
C ARG A 199 10.30 10.60 -9.08
N MET A 200 10.01 11.12 -7.88
CA MET A 200 10.19 10.33 -6.67
C MET A 200 9.18 9.19 -6.66
N LEU A 201 9.47 8.28 -5.80
CA LEU A 201 8.76 7.06 -5.65
C LEU A 201 7.69 7.11 -4.58
N SER A 202 6.45 6.80 -4.92
CA SER A 202 5.24 6.83 -4.07
C SER A 202 4.83 5.46 -3.52
N SER A 203 4.07 5.40 -2.40
CA SER A 203 3.27 4.24 -1.97
C SER A 203 1.79 4.41 -2.27
N MET A 204 1.40 5.41 -3.01
CA MET A 204 0.01 5.63 -3.41
C MET A 204 -0.59 4.37 -4.02
N SER A 205 -1.74 3.95 -3.48
CA SER A 205 -2.39 2.71 -3.86
C SER A 205 -3.88 2.92 -4.17
N PRO A 206 -4.24 3.88 -5.04
CA PRO A 206 -5.61 3.94 -5.52
C PRO A 206 -5.92 2.63 -6.25
N THR A 207 -6.96 1.93 -5.79
CA THR A 207 -7.24 0.56 -6.22
C THR A 207 -8.70 0.41 -6.65
N ILE A 208 -8.90 -0.25 -7.79
CA ILE A 208 -10.20 -0.70 -8.28
C ILE A 208 -10.16 -2.21 -8.41
N VAL A 209 -11.11 -2.88 -7.78
CA VAL A 209 -11.28 -4.33 -7.89
C VAL A 209 -12.50 -4.61 -8.73
N LYS A 210 -12.37 -5.57 -9.64
CA LYS A 210 -13.48 -6.08 -10.44
C LYS A 210 -13.76 -7.54 -10.12
N LYS A 211 -15.02 -7.91 -10.22
CA LYS A 211 -15.48 -9.31 -10.19
C LYS A 211 -16.28 -9.57 -11.44
N GLN A 212 -15.88 -10.59 -12.21
CA GLN A 212 -16.53 -10.93 -13.50
C GLN A 212 -16.67 -9.72 -14.44
N GLY A 213 -15.64 -8.87 -14.51
CA GLY A 213 -15.58 -7.68 -15.36
C GLY A 213 -16.35 -6.46 -14.86
N LYS A 214 -17.12 -6.56 -13.75
CA LYS A 214 -17.85 -5.45 -13.14
C LYS A 214 -17.07 -4.86 -11.96
N ASN A 215 -17.21 -3.55 -11.73
CA ASN A 215 -16.63 -2.92 -10.53
C ASN A 215 -17.24 -3.54 -9.28
N PHE A 216 -16.39 -3.93 -8.35
CA PHE A 216 -16.75 -4.54 -7.07
C PHE A 216 -16.36 -3.65 -5.89
N LEU A 217 -15.12 -3.12 -5.92
CA LEU A 217 -14.60 -2.28 -4.84
C LEU A 217 -13.73 -1.16 -5.42
N VAL A 218 -13.93 0.07 -4.94
CA VAL A 218 -13.08 1.23 -5.21
C VAL A 218 -12.55 1.70 -3.87
N THR A 219 -11.22 1.75 -3.70
CA THR A 219 -10.61 1.96 -2.38
C THR A 219 -9.21 2.55 -2.46
N GLY A 220 -8.75 3.09 -1.35
CA GLY A 220 -7.40 3.57 -1.14
C GLY A 220 -7.30 4.38 0.15
N SER A 221 -6.09 4.77 0.52
CA SER A 221 -5.80 5.39 1.81
C SER A 221 -4.69 6.45 1.69
N PRO A 222 -4.65 7.45 2.55
CA PRO A 222 -3.41 8.12 2.96
C PRO A 222 -2.66 7.26 3.98
N GLY A 223 -1.37 7.58 4.27
CA GLY A 223 -0.70 6.98 5.42
C GLY A 223 0.77 6.60 5.22
N GLY A 224 1.45 7.13 4.22
CA GLY A 224 2.84 6.86 3.96
C GLY A 224 3.11 5.42 3.54
N SER A 225 4.18 4.83 4.04
CA SER A 225 4.48 3.41 3.84
C SER A 225 3.29 2.49 4.15
N ARG A 226 2.40 2.90 5.04
CA ARG A 226 1.22 2.14 5.49
C ARG A 226 0.07 2.14 4.48
N ILE A 227 0.09 2.97 3.45
CA ILE A 227 -0.97 3.01 2.42
C ILE A 227 -1.18 1.62 1.80
N ILE A 228 -0.08 0.97 1.41
CA ILE A 228 -0.09 -0.35 0.78
C ILE A 228 -0.78 -1.37 1.68
N THR A 229 -0.31 -1.49 2.92
CA THR A 229 -0.80 -2.48 3.88
C THR A 229 -2.20 -2.18 4.40
N THR A 230 -2.57 -0.90 4.47
CA THR A 230 -3.92 -0.47 4.83
C THR A 230 -4.92 -0.82 3.73
N THR A 231 -4.60 -0.51 2.48
CA THR A 231 -5.43 -0.85 1.32
C THR A 231 -5.54 -2.37 1.15
N LEU A 232 -4.43 -3.08 1.24
CA LEU A 232 -4.38 -4.55 1.22
C LEU A 232 -5.36 -5.17 2.23
N GLN A 233 -5.34 -4.73 3.49
CA GLN A 233 -6.18 -5.32 4.54
C GLN A 233 -7.66 -5.09 4.30
N VAL A 234 -8.07 -4.00 3.68
CA VAL A 234 -9.47 -3.82 3.28
C VAL A 234 -9.87 -4.80 2.17
N LEU A 235 -8.97 -5.08 1.21
CA LEU A 235 -9.25 -6.12 0.21
C LEU A 235 -9.44 -7.49 0.89
N LEU A 236 -8.52 -7.89 1.76
CA LEU A 236 -8.61 -9.17 2.49
C LEU A 236 -9.88 -9.24 3.36
N ASN A 237 -10.20 -8.15 4.08
CA ASN A 237 -11.39 -8.08 4.94
C ASN A 237 -12.69 -8.29 4.15
N VAL A 238 -12.77 -7.74 2.94
CA VAL A 238 -13.96 -7.90 2.09
C VAL A 238 -13.94 -9.25 1.35
N ILE A 239 -12.81 -9.69 0.81
CA ILE A 239 -12.71 -10.86 -0.08
C ILE A 239 -12.62 -12.16 0.73
N ASP A 240 -11.73 -12.22 1.73
CA ASP A 240 -11.50 -13.44 2.50
C ASP A 240 -12.41 -13.55 3.74
N HIS A 241 -12.69 -12.42 4.39
CA HIS A 241 -13.45 -12.42 5.64
C HIS A 241 -14.91 -11.98 5.49
N ASP A 242 -15.42 -11.81 4.26
CA ASP A 242 -16.81 -11.47 3.92
C ASP A 242 -17.38 -10.26 4.71
N MET A 243 -16.53 -9.29 5.06
CA MET A 243 -16.95 -8.11 5.79
C MET A 243 -17.71 -7.14 4.89
N ASN A 244 -18.78 -6.52 5.43
CA ASN A 244 -19.32 -5.33 4.80
C ASN A 244 -18.28 -4.19 4.81
N ILE A 245 -18.41 -3.25 3.89
CA ILE A 245 -17.35 -2.25 3.67
C ILE A 245 -17.07 -1.38 4.89
N GLN A 246 -18.09 -1.01 5.68
CA GLN A 246 -17.88 -0.19 6.87
C GLN A 246 -17.10 -0.97 7.95
N THR A 247 -17.43 -2.24 8.15
CA THR A 247 -16.67 -3.11 9.06
C THR A 247 -15.25 -3.29 8.58
N ALA A 248 -15.04 -3.52 7.27
CA ALA A 248 -13.73 -3.71 6.67
C ALA A 248 -12.81 -2.51 6.85
N VAL A 249 -13.32 -1.28 6.66
CA VAL A 249 -12.51 -0.05 6.85
C VAL A 249 -12.29 0.30 8.33
N SER A 250 -13.17 -0.15 9.22
CA SER A 250 -13.07 0.13 10.67
C SER A 250 -12.21 -0.85 11.42
N ALA A 251 -11.96 -2.03 10.88
CA ALA A 251 -11.21 -3.11 11.51
C ALA A 251 -9.79 -2.68 11.94
N PRO A 252 -9.28 -3.16 13.09
CA PRO A 252 -7.91 -2.88 13.52
C PRO A 252 -6.89 -3.38 12.50
N ARG A 253 -5.86 -2.58 12.29
CA ARG A 253 -4.83 -2.80 11.26
C ARG A 253 -3.50 -3.22 11.85
N VAL A 254 -2.73 -3.92 11.02
CA VAL A 254 -1.35 -4.27 11.27
C VAL A 254 -0.45 -3.77 10.13
N HIS A 255 0.84 -3.60 10.40
CA HIS A 255 1.79 -3.13 9.41
C HIS A 255 3.20 -3.65 9.71
N HIS A 256 3.87 -4.11 8.67
CA HIS A 256 5.31 -4.37 8.67
C HIS A 256 5.91 -3.81 7.40
N GLN A 257 7.10 -3.19 7.50
CA GLN A 257 7.78 -2.59 6.35
C GLN A 257 9.23 -3.06 6.19
N TRP A 258 9.50 -4.33 6.59
CA TRP A 258 10.81 -4.96 6.64
C TRP A 258 11.71 -4.31 7.69
N LEU A 259 12.14 -3.10 7.51
CA LEU A 259 12.93 -2.31 8.47
C LEU A 259 12.20 -1.01 8.84
N PRO A 260 12.18 -0.63 10.14
CA PRO A 260 12.66 -1.42 11.28
C PRO A 260 11.88 -2.72 11.43
N ASP A 261 12.50 -3.75 12.03
CA ASP A 261 11.90 -5.07 12.26
C ASP A 261 10.85 -5.03 13.40
N GLU A 262 9.72 -4.40 13.07
CA GLU A 262 8.63 -4.14 14.00
C GLU A 262 7.28 -4.49 13.34
N LEU A 263 6.53 -5.39 13.97
CA LEU A 263 5.12 -5.59 13.65
C LEU A 263 4.28 -4.56 14.41
N ARG A 264 3.88 -3.53 13.70
CA ARG A 264 3.04 -2.45 14.24
C ARG A 264 1.58 -2.87 14.19
N ILE A 265 0.89 -2.75 15.31
CA ILE A 265 -0.53 -3.08 15.45
C ILE A 265 -1.32 -1.88 15.96
N GLU A 266 -2.60 -1.76 15.58
CA GLU A 266 -3.53 -0.82 16.21
C GLU A 266 -4.13 -1.40 17.48
N GLN A 267 -4.68 -0.52 18.33
CA GLN A 267 -5.54 -0.94 19.44
C GLN A 267 -6.75 -1.72 18.91
N GLY A 268 -7.14 -2.77 19.63
CA GLY A 268 -8.25 -3.66 19.23
C GLY A 268 -7.79 -5.04 18.74
N ILE A 269 -6.48 -5.24 18.49
CA ILE A 269 -5.92 -6.59 18.37
C ILE A 269 -5.91 -7.24 19.78
N SER A 270 -6.42 -8.48 19.87
CA SER A 270 -6.51 -9.21 21.14
C SER A 270 -5.14 -9.36 21.82
N GLY A 271 -5.08 -9.16 23.14
CA GLY A 271 -3.86 -9.38 23.90
C GLY A 271 -3.33 -10.81 23.86
N ASP A 272 -4.19 -11.80 23.62
CA ASP A 272 -3.75 -13.19 23.44
C ASP A 272 -3.16 -13.40 22.03
N THR A 273 -3.71 -12.75 21.01
CA THR A 273 -3.10 -12.71 19.66
C THR A 273 -1.70 -12.08 19.72
N VAL A 274 -1.54 -10.97 20.47
CA VAL A 274 -0.22 -10.32 20.65
C VAL A 274 0.79 -11.27 21.28
N LYS A 275 0.44 -11.95 22.37
CA LYS A 275 1.32 -12.94 23.02
C LYS A 275 1.73 -14.08 22.08
N LEU A 276 0.82 -14.57 21.25
CA LEU A 276 1.11 -15.59 20.25
C LEU A 276 2.09 -15.06 19.20
N LEU A 277 1.89 -13.86 18.69
CA LEU A 277 2.80 -13.21 17.73
C LEU A 277 4.21 -13.00 18.34
N GLU A 278 4.29 -12.54 19.59
CA GLU A 278 5.55 -12.42 20.31
C GLU A 278 6.23 -13.78 20.51
N SER A 279 5.47 -14.84 20.78
CA SER A 279 6.01 -16.20 20.91
C SER A 279 6.53 -16.77 19.60
N LEU A 280 6.03 -16.29 18.45
CA LEU A 280 6.57 -16.59 17.12
C LEU A 280 7.85 -15.78 16.83
N GLY A 281 8.19 -14.79 17.67
CA GLY A 281 9.39 -13.95 17.52
C GLY A 281 9.15 -12.60 16.85
N HIS A 282 7.90 -12.17 16.63
CA HIS A 282 7.63 -10.80 16.20
C HIS A 282 7.92 -9.79 17.30
N THR A 283 8.56 -8.68 16.96
CA THR A 283 8.64 -7.49 17.82
C THR A 283 7.36 -6.68 17.63
N VAL A 284 6.37 -6.89 18.52
CA VAL A 284 5.06 -6.24 18.40
C VAL A 284 5.08 -4.86 19.03
N VAL A 285 4.67 -3.84 18.26
CA VAL A 285 4.59 -2.44 18.70
C VAL A 285 3.18 -1.91 18.52
N THR A 286 2.51 -1.54 19.60
CA THR A 286 1.21 -0.87 19.52
C THR A 286 1.39 0.57 19.02
N ASN A 287 0.72 0.89 17.94
CA ASN A 287 0.81 2.20 17.30
C ASN A 287 -0.53 2.96 17.37
N SER A 288 -0.49 4.25 17.09
CA SER A 288 -1.68 5.05 16.79
C SER A 288 -2.34 4.57 15.48
N ALA A 289 -3.53 5.09 15.20
CA ALA A 289 -4.27 4.81 13.98
C ALA A 289 -3.42 4.89 12.71
N MET A 290 -3.58 3.92 11.81
CA MET A 290 -2.82 3.76 10.57
C MET A 290 -3.71 3.98 9.36
N GLY A 291 -3.39 4.99 8.54
CA GLY A 291 -4.16 5.35 7.36
C GLY A 291 -5.53 5.97 7.65
N ALA A 292 -6.30 6.20 6.59
CA ALA A 292 -7.69 6.65 6.63
C ALA A 292 -8.38 6.26 5.31
N ILE A 293 -8.90 5.07 5.24
CA ILE A 293 -9.49 4.49 4.02
C ILE A 293 -10.81 5.14 3.66
N GLN A 294 -11.01 5.38 2.37
CA GLN A 294 -12.30 5.78 1.81
C GLN A 294 -12.66 4.78 0.71
N SER A 295 -13.77 4.07 0.88
CA SER A 295 -14.12 2.97 -0.01
C SER A 295 -15.56 3.00 -0.46
N ILE A 296 -15.80 2.49 -1.66
CA ILE A 296 -17.15 2.20 -2.18
C ILE A 296 -17.17 0.75 -2.65
N MET A 297 -18.07 -0.05 -2.08
CA MET A 297 -18.33 -1.42 -2.54
C MET A 297 -19.61 -1.41 -3.39
N VAL A 298 -19.59 -2.14 -4.49
CA VAL A 298 -20.73 -2.29 -5.39
C VAL A 298 -21.37 -3.65 -5.14
N GLY A 299 -22.63 -3.65 -4.73
CA GLY A 299 -23.41 -4.87 -4.55
C GLY A 299 -23.81 -5.54 -5.86
N GLU A 300 -24.22 -6.79 -5.81
CA GLU A 300 -24.65 -7.56 -6.99
C GLU A 300 -25.87 -6.94 -7.69
N ASP A 301 -26.72 -6.25 -6.93
CA ASP A 301 -27.87 -5.48 -7.40
C ASP A 301 -27.53 -4.07 -7.92
N GLY A 302 -26.25 -3.70 -7.87
CA GLY A 302 -25.75 -2.37 -8.25
C GLY A 302 -25.84 -1.32 -7.13
N THR A 303 -26.30 -1.68 -5.93
CA THR A 303 -26.32 -0.78 -4.78
C THR A 303 -24.90 -0.38 -4.38
N LEU A 304 -24.70 0.92 -4.14
CA LEU A 304 -23.41 1.46 -3.70
C LEU A 304 -23.36 1.55 -2.17
N TYR A 305 -22.38 0.90 -1.57
CA TYR A 305 -22.13 0.90 -0.13
C TYR A 305 -20.88 1.71 0.17
N GLY A 306 -21.01 2.86 0.80
CA GLY A 306 -19.90 3.71 1.21
C GLY A 306 -19.32 3.29 2.56
N GLY A 307 -17.99 3.22 2.66
CA GLY A 307 -17.25 3.00 3.90
C GLY A 307 -16.35 4.18 4.21
N ALA A 308 -16.63 4.92 5.28
CA ALA A 308 -15.82 6.03 5.75
C ALA A 308 -14.99 5.62 6.98
N ASP A 309 -13.69 5.88 6.95
CA ASP A 309 -12.79 5.50 8.03
C ASP A 309 -13.00 6.34 9.30
N PRO A 310 -13.32 5.72 10.44
CA PRO A 310 -13.57 6.45 11.68
C PRO A 310 -12.30 7.06 12.30
N ARG A 311 -11.12 6.77 11.77
CA ARG A 311 -9.83 7.30 12.29
C ARG A 311 -9.64 8.78 12.00
N ARG A 312 -10.39 9.34 11.06
CA ARG A 312 -10.43 10.79 10.80
C ARG A 312 -11.86 11.30 10.90
N SER A 313 -12.07 12.31 11.73
CA SER A 313 -13.39 12.95 11.93
C SER A 313 -13.95 13.64 10.67
N THR A 314 -13.08 13.90 9.69
CA THR A 314 -13.42 14.49 8.38
C THR A 314 -13.77 13.46 7.31
N SER A 315 -13.64 12.15 7.60
CA SER A 315 -14.04 11.11 6.67
C SER A 315 -15.55 11.04 6.56
N SER A 316 -16.07 10.91 5.36
CA SER A 316 -17.52 10.75 5.12
C SER A 316 -17.78 9.88 3.88
N ALA A 317 -18.93 9.21 3.86
CA ALA A 317 -19.49 8.56 2.69
C ALA A 317 -20.84 9.20 2.40
N GLN A 318 -21.06 9.63 1.17
CA GLN A 318 -22.28 10.34 0.76
C GLN A 318 -22.80 9.77 -0.56
N GLY A 319 -24.13 9.59 -0.63
CA GLY A 319 -24.85 9.24 -1.84
C GLY A 319 -25.88 10.31 -2.20
N TYR A 320 -26.31 10.32 -3.46
CA TYR A 320 -27.31 11.25 -4.00
C TYR A 320 -28.15 10.56 -5.09
#